data_c0f62a47513c079999786e8ffb5611d2
#
_entry.id   c0f62a47513c079999786e8ffb5611d2
#
_cell.length_a   1.000
_cell.length_b   1.000
_cell.length_c   1.000
_cell.angle_alpha   90.00
_cell.angle_beta   90.00
_cell.angle_gamma   90.00
#
_symmetry.space_group_name_H-M   'P 1'
#
loop_
_entity.id
_entity.type
_entity.pdbx_description
1 polymer ?
#
loop_
_entity_poly.entity_id
_entity_poly.type
_entity_poly.pdbx_seq_one_letter_code
_entity_poly.pdbx_strand_id
1 'polypeptide(L)'
;MITQNKQFKFLRQQSDLPKQAGFTLIELMVSLMLFTIVVLAAVGSLYTVNNASRKVQAMRSVIDNLNFGMESMSRTIRTGSGIACGGESNIGTPNCRLEDQNPGTVLFIESTLGVEQPVEYQLGVNIDGTGGTIQKRFKEAGVWTNWIDITAPEINIENLSFYVDGAEDIDTVQPNVIIFVRGVATVDEETQPFAIQTYLSQRAFD
;
A
#
# COMPACT_ATOMS: atom_id res chain seq x y z
N MET A 1 -5.07 71.56 -78.50
CA MET A 1 -6.01 70.67 -77.78
C MET A 1 -5.46 69.27 -77.90
N ILE A 2 -4.72 68.79 -76.89
CA ILE A 2 -3.89 67.59 -76.97
C ILE A 2 -4.45 66.63 -75.94
N THR A 3 -5.06 65.52 -76.41
CA THR A 3 -5.58 64.44 -75.60
C THR A 3 -4.46 63.41 -75.39
N GLN A 4 -3.96 63.31 -74.18
CA GLN A 4 -2.99 62.31 -73.76
C GLN A 4 -3.72 61.01 -73.46
N ASN A 5 -3.43 59.96 -74.24
CA ASN A 5 -3.91 58.61 -74.04
C ASN A 5 -2.92 57.89 -73.17
N LYS A 6 -3.24 57.71 -71.86
CA LYS A 6 -2.46 56.94 -70.87
C LYS A 6 -2.79 55.49 -71.04
N GLN A 7 -1.94 54.74 -71.73
CA GLN A 7 -1.97 53.29 -71.78
C GLN A 7 -1.61 52.70 -70.37
N PHE A 8 -2.56 52.13 -69.69
CA PHE A 8 -2.31 51.36 -68.50
C PHE A 8 -1.68 50.03 -68.89
N LYS A 9 -0.39 49.87 -68.67
CA LYS A 9 0.33 48.58 -68.75
C LYS A 9 0.01 47.76 -67.47
N PHE A 10 -0.91 46.85 -67.60
CA PHE A 10 -1.11 45.79 -66.55
C PHE A 10 0.12 44.92 -66.60
N LEU A 11 1.01 45.07 -65.57
CA LEU A 11 2.07 44.15 -65.32
C LEU A 11 1.41 42.85 -64.75
N ARG A 12 1.31 41.84 -65.60
CA ARG A 12 0.93 40.50 -65.23
C ARG A 12 2.07 39.91 -64.37
N GLN A 13 1.97 40.06 -63.06
CA GLN A 13 2.87 39.40 -62.12
C GLN A 13 2.59 37.92 -62.23
N GLN A 14 3.43 37.21 -62.96
CA GLN A 14 3.42 35.78 -63.09
C GLN A 14 3.93 35.28 -61.76
N SER A 15 3.02 34.82 -60.88
CA SER A 15 3.36 34.10 -59.61
C SER A 15 4.02 32.81 -60.06
N ASP A 16 5.32 32.71 -59.86
CA ASP A 16 6.04 31.45 -59.91
C ASP A 16 5.51 30.57 -58.75
N LEU A 17 4.54 29.74 -59.07
CA LEU A 17 4.10 28.68 -58.18
C LEU A 17 5.29 27.73 -57.96
N PRO A 18 5.70 27.46 -56.73
CA PRO A 18 6.79 26.54 -56.48
C PRO A 18 6.43 25.20 -57.13
N LYS A 19 7.35 24.68 -57.96
CA LYS A 19 7.21 23.37 -58.56
C LYS A 19 7.02 22.39 -57.43
N GLN A 20 5.85 21.75 -57.33
CA GLN A 20 5.59 20.66 -56.42
C GLN A 20 6.50 19.50 -56.81
N ALA A 21 7.57 19.27 -56.03
CA ALA A 21 8.39 18.09 -56.13
C ALA A 21 7.60 16.93 -55.55
N GLY A 22 7.26 15.96 -56.35
CA GLY A 22 6.64 14.68 -55.88
C GLY A 22 7.68 13.84 -55.16
N PHE A 23 7.26 13.08 -54.14
CA PHE A 23 8.10 12.10 -53.47
C PHE A 23 8.47 10.97 -54.39
N THR A 24 9.70 10.50 -54.27
CA THR A 24 10.14 9.29 -55.00
C THR A 24 9.59 8.05 -54.32
N LEU A 25 9.37 6.98 -55.07
CA LEU A 25 8.89 5.70 -54.54
C LEU A 25 9.82 5.17 -53.42
N ILE A 26 11.13 5.31 -53.62
CA ILE A 26 12.13 4.86 -52.63
C ILE A 26 12.05 5.65 -51.33
N GLU A 27 11.83 6.96 -51.41
CA GLU A 27 11.69 7.81 -50.23
C GLU A 27 10.45 7.44 -49.40
N LEU A 28 9.35 7.10 -50.07
CA LEU A 28 8.15 6.63 -49.42
C LEU A 28 8.36 5.28 -48.71
N MET A 29 9.08 4.33 -49.38
CA MET A 29 9.40 3.03 -48.76
C MET A 29 10.32 3.16 -47.55
N VAL A 30 11.35 4.01 -47.61
CA VAL A 30 12.26 4.24 -46.49
C VAL A 30 11.54 4.94 -45.36
N SER A 31 10.71 5.95 -45.62
CA SER A 31 9.91 6.63 -44.60
C SER A 31 8.94 5.69 -43.90
N LEU A 32 8.26 4.80 -44.65
CA LEU A 32 7.37 3.82 -44.08
C LEU A 32 8.10 2.82 -43.18
N MET A 33 9.30 2.36 -43.60
CA MET A 33 10.13 1.46 -42.80
C MET A 33 10.55 2.12 -41.48
N LEU A 34 11.07 3.34 -41.52
CA LEU A 34 11.48 4.07 -40.32
C LEU A 34 10.28 4.35 -39.39
N PHE A 35 9.15 4.76 -39.98
CA PHE A 35 7.92 4.98 -39.23
C PHE A 35 7.47 3.71 -38.48
N THR A 36 7.50 2.55 -39.14
CA THR A 36 7.12 1.26 -38.55
C THR A 36 8.00 0.92 -37.36
N ILE A 37 9.32 1.11 -37.46
CA ILE A 37 10.25 0.86 -36.35
C ILE A 37 9.94 1.76 -35.16
N VAL A 38 9.70 3.05 -35.39
CA VAL A 38 9.37 4.02 -34.32
C VAL A 38 8.04 3.65 -33.64
N VAL A 39 7.02 3.29 -34.44
CA VAL A 39 5.71 2.90 -33.89
C VAL A 39 5.81 1.63 -33.03
N LEU A 40 6.55 0.60 -33.50
CA LEU A 40 6.74 -0.61 -32.72
C LEU A 40 7.46 -0.35 -31.39
N ALA A 41 8.49 0.51 -31.41
CA ALA A 41 9.19 0.92 -30.18
C ALA A 41 8.26 1.68 -29.22
N ALA A 42 7.45 2.58 -29.75
CA ALA A 42 6.50 3.36 -28.95
C ALA A 42 5.41 2.47 -28.33
N VAL A 43 4.83 1.55 -29.08
CA VAL A 43 3.82 0.60 -28.58
C VAL A 43 4.41 -0.30 -27.51
N GLY A 44 5.62 -0.82 -27.71
CA GLY A 44 6.33 -1.64 -26.71
C GLY A 44 6.56 -0.90 -25.40
N SER A 45 6.98 0.36 -25.48
CA SER A 45 7.16 1.23 -24.30
C SER A 45 5.85 1.48 -23.56
N LEU A 46 4.77 1.80 -24.27
CA LEU A 46 3.43 2.01 -23.66
C LEU A 46 2.92 0.75 -22.97
N TYR A 47 3.12 -0.42 -23.56
CA TYR A 47 2.73 -1.68 -22.94
C TYR A 47 3.45 -1.92 -21.61
N THR A 48 4.76 -1.69 -21.58
CA THR A 48 5.58 -1.85 -20.36
C THR A 48 5.13 -0.89 -19.26
N VAL A 49 4.91 0.39 -19.59
CA VAL A 49 4.44 1.40 -18.63
C VAL A 49 3.06 1.07 -18.08
N ASN A 50 2.14 0.60 -18.94
CA ASN A 50 0.80 0.24 -18.51
C ASN A 50 0.82 -0.95 -17.52
N ASN A 51 1.61 -1.99 -17.79
CA ASN A 51 1.75 -3.12 -16.89
C ASN A 51 2.39 -2.71 -15.55
N ALA A 52 3.43 -1.87 -15.59
CA ALA A 52 4.03 -1.33 -14.37
C ALA A 52 3.04 -0.49 -13.54
N SER A 53 2.22 0.33 -14.20
CA SER A 53 1.18 1.13 -13.52
C SER A 53 0.14 0.27 -12.83
N ARG A 54 -0.34 -0.80 -13.46
CA ARG A 54 -1.31 -1.73 -12.85
C ARG A 54 -0.73 -2.39 -11.62
N LYS A 55 0.50 -2.88 -11.69
CA LYS A 55 1.22 -3.48 -10.57
C LYS A 55 1.35 -2.51 -9.38
N VAL A 56 1.74 -1.27 -9.63
CA VAL A 56 1.85 -0.23 -8.60
C VAL A 56 0.50 0.08 -7.95
N GLN A 57 -0.58 0.16 -8.73
CA GLN A 57 -1.93 0.42 -8.19
C GLN A 57 -2.41 -0.73 -7.30
N ALA A 58 -2.21 -1.97 -7.73
CA ALA A 58 -2.58 -3.13 -6.95
C ALA A 58 -1.76 -3.21 -5.64
N MET A 59 -0.45 -2.95 -5.70
CA MET A 59 0.41 -2.89 -4.51
C MET A 59 -0.02 -1.80 -3.53
N ARG A 60 -0.44 -0.62 -4.01
CA ARG A 60 -0.99 0.44 -3.15
C ARG A 60 -2.23 -0.02 -2.40
N SER A 61 -3.16 -0.69 -3.08
CA SER A 61 -4.36 -1.22 -2.44
C SER A 61 -4.03 -2.19 -1.30
N VAL A 62 -3.04 -3.05 -1.50
CA VAL A 62 -2.55 -3.98 -0.46
C VAL A 62 -1.95 -3.23 0.73
N ILE A 63 -1.08 -2.25 0.48
CA ILE A 63 -0.46 -1.43 1.53
C ILE A 63 -1.52 -0.64 2.29
N ASP A 64 -2.52 -0.09 1.61
CA ASP A 64 -3.59 0.68 2.24
C ASP A 64 -4.45 -0.21 3.16
N ASN A 65 -4.76 -1.43 2.75
CA ASN A 65 -5.46 -2.42 3.58
C ASN A 65 -4.64 -2.80 4.82
N LEU A 66 -3.34 -3.03 4.66
CA LEU A 66 -2.45 -3.34 5.77
C LEU A 66 -2.35 -2.16 6.75
N ASN A 67 -2.21 -0.95 6.22
CA ASN A 67 -2.18 0.27 7.02
C ASN A 67 -3.47 0.46 7.80
N PHE A 68 -4.63 0.14 7.22
CA PHE A 68 -5.91 0.20 7.92
C PHE A 68 -5.96 -0.79 9.10
N GLY A 69 -5.50 -2.01 8.91
CA GLY A 69 -5.38 -3.01 9.99
C GLY A 69 -4.45 -2.54 11.11
N MET A 70 -3.27 -2.02 10.74
CA MET A 70 -2.28 -1.45 11.68
C MET A 70 -2.80 -0.22 12.41
N GLU A 71 -3.52 0.68 11.74
CA GLU A 71 -4.14 1.86 12.37
C GLU A 71 -5.23 1.45 13.37
N SER A 72 -6.05 0.44 13.03
CA SER A 72 -7.04 -0.13 13.94
C SER A 72 -6.40 -0.67 15.22
N MET A 73 -5.32 -1.46 15.09
CA MET A 73 -4.54 -1.95 16.24
C MET A 73 -3.93 -0.80 17.03
N SER A 74 -3.30 0.16 16.34
CA SER A 74 -2.66 1.32 16.95
C SER A 74 -3.64 2.13 17.80
N ARG A 75 -4.84 2.36 17.30
CA ARG A 75 -5.89 3.06 18.02
C ARG A 75 -6.31 2.29 19.27
N THR A 76 -6.54 1.00 19.15
CA THR A 76 -6.93 0.13 20.28
C THR A 76 -5.85 0.11 21.36
N ILE A 77 -4.57 -0.02 20.97
CA ILE A 77 -3.44 -0.02 21.91
C ILE A 77 -3.30 1.31 22.62
N ARG A 78 -3.39 2.43 21.91
CA ARG A 78 -3.23 3.78 22.49
C ARG A 78 -4.34 4.17 23.45
N THR A 79 -5.54 3.66 23.26
CA THR A 79 -6.72 3.97 24.08
C THR A 79 -7.08 2.83 25.03
N GLY A 80 -6.35 1.73 24.99
CA GLY A 80 -6.55 0.58 25.85
C GLY A 80 -5.81 0.71 27.17
N SER A 81 -6.14 -0.16 28.11
CA SER A 81 -5.44 -0.38 29.38
C SER A 81 -5.30 -1.87 29.64
N GLY A 82 -4.41 -2.24 30.58
CA GLY A 82 -4.18 -3.66 30.89
C GLY A 82 -3.61 -4.45 29.70
N ILE A 83 -2.53 -3.93 29.10
CA ILE A 83 -1.89 -4.59 27.95
C ILE A 83 -1.05 -5.77 28.46
N ALA A 84 -1.19 -6.92 27.83
CA ALA A 84 -0.38 -8.09 28.15
C ALA A 84 0.08 -8.84 26.89
N CYS A 85 1.29 -9.36 26.96
CA CYS A 85 1.88 -10.22 25.98
C CYS A 85 1.49 -11.68 26.25
N GLY A 86 0.98 -12.39 25.24
CA GLY A 86 0.65 -13.82 25.38
C GLY A 86 -0.79 -14.13 25.80
N GLY A 87 -1.69 -13.16 25.76
CA GLY A 87 -3.12 -13.35 26.02
C GLY A 87 -3.58 -13.06 27.43
N GLU A 88 -4.88 -13.25 27.70
CA GLU A 88 -5.56 -12.93 28.96
C GLU A 88 -4.89 -13.60 30.17
N SER A 89 -4.33 -14.79 30.03
CA SER A 89 -3.68 -15.52 31.14
C SER A 89 -2.41 -14.86 31.66
N ASN A 90 -1.82 -13.94 30.91
CA ASN A 90 -0.53 -13.33 31.22
C ASN A 90 -0.65 -11.91 31.81
N ILE A 91 -1.82 -11.51 32.27
CA ILE A 91 -2.03 -10.16 32.87
C ILE A 91 -1.10 -9.96 34.08
N GLY A 92 -0.79 -11.00 34.84
CA GLY A 92 0.12 -10.93 35.99
C GLY A 92 1.63 -10.81 35.63
N THR A 93 2.02 -11.13 34.40
CA THR A 93 3.37 -10.99 33.84
C THR A 93 3.27 -10.45 32.41
N PRO A 94 2.87 -9.19 32.25
CA PRO A 94 2.39 -8.69 30.96
C PRO A 94 3.52 -8.39 29.96
N ASN A 95 4.76 -8.22 30.45
CA ASN A 95 5.88 -7.82 29.62
C ASN A 95 6.47 -8.98 28.80
N CYS A 96 6.86 -8.66 27.57
CA CYS A 96 7.74 -9.48 26.73
C CYS A 96 8.70 -8.52 26.02
N ARG A 97 9.80 -8.23 26.69
CA ARG A 97 10.74 -7.19 26.26
C ARG A 97 11.53 -7.63 25.04
N LEU A 98 11.90 -6.65 24.23
CA LEU A 98 12.77 -6.89 23.06
C LEU A 98 14.13 -7.50 23.47
N GLU A 99 14.64 -7.13 24.65
CA GLU A 99 15.89 -7.62 25.23
C GLU A 99 15.86 -9.14 25.49
N ASP A 100 14.69 -9.67 25.85
CA ASP A 100 14.51 -11.08 26.15
C ASP A 100 14.47 -11.96 24.90
N GLN A 101 14.40 -11.36 23.71
CA GLN A 101 14.29 -12.02 22.41
C GLN A 101 13.15 -13.06 22.33
N ASN A 102 12.15 -12.91 23.18
CA ASN A 102 11.00 -13.78 23.27
C ASN A 102 9.70 -12.99 22.99
N PRO A 103 9.38 -12.75 21.70
CA PRO A 103 8.19 -12.01 21.33
C PRO A 103 6.91 -12.76 21.68
N GLY A 104 5.88 -12.02 22.06
CA GLY A 104 4.55 -12.56 22.14
C GLY A 104 3.93 -12.82 20.76
N THR A 105 3.19 -13.89 20.67
CA THR A 105 2.41 -14.26 19.49
C THR A 105 0.98 -13.74 19.56
N VAL A 106 0.52 -13.39 20.77
CA VAL A 106 -0.80 -12.83 21.07
C VAL A 106 -0.60 -11.53 21.83
N LEU A 107 -1.32 -10.50 21.46
CA LEU A 107 -1.42 -9.24 22.21
C LEU A 107 -2.82 -9.15 22.81
N PHE A 108 -2.88 -9.02 24.13
CA PHE A 108 -4.11 -8.83 24.89
C PHE A 108 -4.23 -7.39 25.39
N ILE A 109 -5.43 -6.86 25.38
CA ILE A 109 -5.77 -5.53 25.91
C ILE A 109 -7.07 -5.69 26.70
N GLU A 110 -7.03 -5.40 28.00
CA GLU A 110 -8.13 -5.66 28.93
C GLU A 110 -9.31 -4.73 28.72
N SER A 111 -9.03 -3.44 28.52
CA SER A 111 -10.07 -2.41 28.35
C SER A 111 -9.75 -1.52 27.16
N THR A 112 -10.77 -1.11 26.41
CA THR A 112 -10.64 -0.17 25.30
C THR A 112 -11.62 0.97 25.45
N LEU A 113 -11.15 2.23 25.28
CA LEU A 113 -11.96 3.45 25.37
C LEU A 113 -12.73 3.59 26.70
N GLY A 114 -12.19 3.05 27.81
CA GLY A 114 -12.84 3.11 29.12
C GLY A 114 -14.05 2.17 29.28
N VAL A 115 -14.24 1.25 28.35
CA VAL A 115 -15.22 0.17 28.43
C VAL A 115 -14.46 -1.14 28.63
N GLU A 116 -14.91 -1.98 29.58
CA GLU A 116 -14.37 -3.31 29.79
C GLU A 116 -14.74 -4.22 28.61
N GLN A 117 -14.02 -4.10 27.53
CA GLN A 117 -14.15 -4.94 26.34
C GLN A 117 -12.77 -5.46 25.96
N PRO A 118 -12.36 -6.58 26.56
CA PRO A 118 -11.08 -7.21 26.23
C PRO A 118 -10.98 -7.53 24.74
N VAL A 119 -9.79 -7.26 24.20
CA VAL A 119 -9.47 -7.49 22.78
C VAL A 119 -8.17 -8.28 22.68
N GLU A 120 -8.12 -9.22 21.76
CA GLU A 120 -6.90 -9.94 21.44
C GLU A 120 -6.57 -9.85 19.95
N TYR A 121 -5.27 -9.82 19.67
CA TYR A 121 -4.72 -9.88 18.31
C TYR A 121 -3.73 -11.03 18.22
N GLN A 122 -3.75 -11.77 17.11
CA GLN A 122 -2.81 -12.83 16.83
C GLN A 122 -2.53 -12.97 15.32
N LEU A 123 -1.51 -13.78 15.03
CA LEU A 123 -1.35 -14.35 13.69
C LEU A 123 -2.25 -15.59 13.60
N GLY A 124 -3.18 -15.58 12.69
CA GLY A 124 -4.04 -16.71 12.36
C GLY A 124 -3.83 -17.18 10.93
N VAL A 125 -4.58 -18.20 10.56
CA VAL A 125 -4.65 -18.67 9.17
C VAL A 125 -5.90 -18.11 8.54
N ASN A 126 -5.80 -17.64 7.31
CA ASN A 126 -6.94 -17.15 6.51
C ASN A 126 -8.07 -18.19 6.47
N ILE A 127 -9.31 -17.75 6.31
CA ILE A 127 -10.49 -18.60 6.21
C ILE A 127 -10.33 -19.69 5.15
N ASP A 128 -9.65 -19.41 4.06
CA ASP A 128 -9.34 -20.32 2.94
C ASP A 128 -8.11 -21.21 3.20
N GLY A 129 -7.42 -21.06 4.33
CA GLY A 129 -6.26 -21.86 4.71
C GLY A 129 -5.01 -21.59 3.85
N THR A 130 -4.99 -20.54 3.05
CA THR A 130 -3.93 -20.28 2.04
C THR A 130 -2.78 -19.42 2.56
N GLY A 131 -2.89 -18.81 3.74
CA GLY A 131 -1.84 -17.93 4.27
C GLY A 131 -2.13 -17.40 5.65
N GLY A 132 -1.18 -16.67 6.20
CA GLY A 132 -1.32 -16.01 7.49
C GLY A 132 -2.08 -14.69 7.38
N THR A 133 -2.89 -14.39 8.37
CA THR A 133 -3.64 -13.14 8.49
C THR A 133 -3.53 -12.59 9.91
N ILE A 134 -3.60 -11.29 10.06
CA ILE A 134 -3.75 -10.69 11.39
C ILE A 134 -5.21 -10.84 11.80
N GLN A 135 -5.45 -11.49 12.91
CA GLN A 135 -6.77 -11.74 13.45
C GLN A 135 -7.01 -10.95 14.73
N LYS A 136 -8.26 -10.54 14.89
CA LYS A 136 -8.77 -9.87 16.07
C LYS A 136 -9.95 -10.65 16.63
N ARG A 137 -10.07 -10.73 17.96
CA ARG A 137 -11.32 -11.08 18.65
C ARG A 137 -11.55 -10.14 19.81
N PHE A 138 -12.76 -10.08 20.28
CA PHE A 138 -13.13 -9.29 21.45
C PHE A 138 -14.09 -10.08 22.34
N LYS A 139 -14.20 -9.65 23.60
CA LYS A 139 -15.08 -10.29 24.58
C LYS A 139 -16.38 -9.50 24.68
N GLU A 140 -17.49 -10.13 24.40
CA GLU A 140 -18.83 -9.54 24.50
C GLU A 140 -19.65 -10.29 25.55
N ALA A 141 -20.19 -9.58 26.54
CA ALA A 141 -20.92 -10.19 27.66
C ALA A 141 -20.15 -11.34 28.36
N GLY A 142 -18.83 -11.25 28.43
CA GLY A 142 -17.97 -12.25 29.07
C GLY A 142 -17.60 -13.45 28.19
N VAL A 143 -18.05 -13.48 26.93
CA VAL A 143 -17.77 -14.57 25.97
C VAL A 143 -16.90 -14.05 24.83
N TRP A 144 -15.86 -14.80 24.48
CA TRP A 144 -15.03 -14.46 23.33
C TRP A 144 -15.77 -14.67 22.01
N THR A 145 -15.72 -13.68 21.14
CA THR A 145 -16.19 -13.81 19.74
C THR A 145 -15.26 -14.73 18.94
N ASN A 146 -15.71 -15.15 17.78
CA ASN A 146 -14.83 -15.81 16.81
C ASN A 146 -13.74 -14.84 16.34
N TRP A 147 -12.62 -15.40 15.91
CA TRP A 147 -11.55 -14.64 15.29
C TRP A 147 -12.03 -14.03 13.97
N ILE A 148 -11.67 -12.77 13.75
CA ILE A 148 -12.03 -11.98 12.58
C ILE A 148 -10.73 -11.54 11.92
N ASP A 149 -10.58 -11.82 10.64
CA ASP A 149 -9.44 -11.37 9.83
C ASP A 149 -9.52 -9.85 9.62
N ILE A 150 -8.43 -9.15 9.89
CA ILE A 150 -8.33 -7.68 9.72
C ILE A 150 -7.41 -7.28 8.57
N THR A 151 -6.72 -8.24 7.96
CA THR A 151 -5.93 -8.03 6.75
C THR A 151 -6.62 -8.66 5.55
N ALA A 152 -6.40 -8.08 4.36
CA ALA A 152 -6.99 -8.57 3.12
C ALA A 152 -6.37 -9.92 2.70
N PRO A 153 -7.13 -10.78 2.00
CA PRO A 153 -6.67 -12.12 1.61
C PRO A 153 -5.46 -12.13 0.65
N GLU A 154 -5.21 -11.03 -0.05
CA GLU A 154 -4.05 -10.84 -0.92
C GLU A 154 -2.74 -10.68 -0.13
N ILE A 155 -2.84 -10.51 1.20
CA ILE A 155 -1.72 -10.35 2.12
C ILE A 155 -1.50 -11.66 2.88
N ASN A 156 -0.35 -12.27 2.70
CA ASN A 156 0.07 -13.40 3.51
C ASN A 156 1.07 -12.94 4.57
N ILE A 157 0.65 -12.90 5.83
CA ILE A 157 1.49 -12.56 6.97
C ILE A 157 2.29 -13.80 7.38
N GLU A 158 3.60 -13.74 7.24
CA GLU A 158 4.50 -14.82 7.63
C GLU A 158 4.91 -14.77 9.11
N ASN A 159 5.00 -13.55 9.64
CA ASN A 159 5.37 -13.32 11.03
C ASN A 159 4.65 -12.09 11.58
N LEU A 160 4.08 -12.27 12.78
CA LEU A 160 3.54 -11.20 13.62
C LEU A 160 4.11 -11.39 15.02
N SER A 161 4.81 -10.40 15.51
CA SER A 161 5.46 -10.45 16.82
C SER A 161 5.18 -9.17 17.59
N PHE A 162 4.89 -9.33 18.86
CA PHE A 162 4.63 -8.23 19.78
C PHE A 162 5.71 -8.21 20.85
N TYR A 163 6.15 -7.02 21.21
CA TYR A 163 6.98 -6.76 22.38
C TYR A 163 6.28 -5.71 23.22
N VAL A 164 6.11 -6.00 24.50
CA VAL A 164 5.43 -5.16 25.47
C VAL A 164 6.40 -4.85 26.60
N ASP A 165 6.50 -3.59 26.97
CA ASP A 165 7.30 -3.13 28.10
C ASP A 165 6.55 -2.05 28.88
N GLY A 166 6.78 -1.97 30.20
CA GLY A 166 6.13 -0.99 31.07
C GLY A 166 4.64 -1.28 31.34
N ALA A 167 4.20 -2.53 31.17
CA ALA A 167 2.80 -2.90 31.39
C ALA A 167 2.52 -3.47 32.80
N GLU A 168 3.52 -3.51 33.69
CA GLU A 168 3.38 -3.97 35.07
C GLU A 168 2.77 -2.85 35.93
N ASP A 169 1.80 -3.21 36.78
CA ASP A 169 1.12 -2.24 37.66
C ASP A 169 2.02 -1.54 38.67
N ILE A 170 3.20 -2.10 38.93
CA ILE A 170 4.16 -1.61 39.95
C ILE A 170 5.26 -0.72 39.37
N ASP A 171 5.38 -0.65 38.07
CA ASP A 171 6.37 0.22 37.44
C ASP A 171 5.78 1.62 37.18
N THR A 172 6.64 2.61 37.04
CA THR A 172 6.27 4.00 36.72
C THR A 172 6.48 4.30 35.23
N VAL A 173 6.69 3.25 34.44
CA VAL A 173 6.96 3.37 33.01
C VAL A 173 5.65 3.29 32.27
N GLN A 174 5.47 4.17 31.33
CA GLN A 174 4.28 4.14 30.48
C GLN A 174 4.34 2.92 29.54
N PRO A 175 3.27 2.10 29.49
CA PRO A 175 3.23 0.94 28.62
C PRO A 175 3.52 1.28 27.16
N ASN A 176 4.36 0.49 26.55
CA ASN A 176 4.67 0.61 25.13
C ASN A 176 4.64 -0.76 24.45
N VAL A 177 4.29 -0.75 23.18
CA VAL A 177 4.17 -1.95 22.35
C VAL A 177 4.94 -1.74 21.05
N ILE A 178 5.81 -2.68 20.73
CA ILE A 178 6.45 -2.77 19.42
C ILE A 178 5.79 -3.92 18.66
N ILE A 179 5.36 -3.64 17.45
CA ILE A 179 4.74 -4.60 16.56
C ILE A 179 5.68 -4.82 15.37
N PHE A 180 6.06 -6.05 15.11
CA PHE A 180 6.75 -6.45 13.89
C PHE A 180 5.83 -7.29 13.04
N VAL A 181 5.66 -6.87 11.80
CA VAL A 181 4.88 -7.60 10.78
C VAL A 181 5.77 -7.86 9.59
N ARG A 182 5.88 -9.10 9.18
CA ARG A 182 6.55 -9.49 7.94
C ARG A 182 5.64 -10.41 7.15
N GLY A 183 5.66 -10.27 5.84
CA GLY A 183 4.85 -11.08 4.96
C GLY A 183 5.12 -10.79 3.49
N VAL A 184 4.26 -11.34 2.67
CA VAL A 184 4.26 -11.13 1.22
C VAL A 184 2.88 -10.67 0.77
N ALA A 185 2.86 -9.75 -0.17
CA ALA A 185 1.68 -9.33 -0.88
C ALA A 185 1.68 -9.91 -2.28
N THR A 186 0.59 -10.58 -2.67
CA THR A 186 0.46 -11.21 -3.99
C THR A 186 -0.50 -10.39 -4.85
N VAL A 187 -0.01 -9.95 -6.02
CA VAL A 187 -0.79 -9.18 -6.98
C VAL A 187 -0.47 -9.70 -8.38
N ASP A 188 -1.47 -10.12 -9.12
CA ASP A 188 -1.34 -10.63 -10.48
C ASP A 188 -0.22 -11.70 -10.62
N GLU A 189 -0.22 -12.70 -9.72
CA GLU A 189 0.77 -13.79 -9.63
C GLU A 189 2.20 -13.36 -9.22
N GLU A 190 2.45 -12.08 -9.01
CA GLU A 190 3.72 -11.61 -8.49
C GLU A 190 3.65 -11.34 -6.98
N THR A 191 4.63 -11.87 -6.26
CA THR A 191 4.76 -11.68 -4.82
C THR A 191 5.80 -10.60 -4.51
N GLN A 192 5.47 -9.72 -3.56
CA GLN A 192 6.36 -8.68 -3.06
C GLN A 192 6.49 -8.81 -1.54
N PRO A 193 7.70 -9.03 -1.01
CA PRO A 193 7.91 -9.09 0.42
C PRO A 193 7.80 -7.69 1.04
N PHE A 194 7.28 -7.63 2.25
CA PHE A 194 7.27 -6.41 3.06
C PHE A 194 7.63 -6.72 4.52
N ALA A 195 8.14 -5.71 5.21
CA ALA A 195 8.34 -5.74 6.64
C ALA A 195 7.99 -4.36 7.22
N ILE A 196 7.18 -4.36 8.27
CA ILE A 196 6.73 -3.15 8.96
C ILE A 196 7.04 -3.30 10.44
N GLN A 197 7.58 -2.24 11.03
CA GLN A 197 7.74 -2.10 12.47
C GLN A 197 7.00 -0.85 12.92
N THR A 198 6.23 -0.99 13.99
CA THR A 198 5.51 0.13 14.59
C THR A 198 5.79 0.17 16.08
N TYR A 199 6.12 1.35 16.61
CA TYR A 199 6.24 1.62 18.04
C TYR A 199 5.05 2.45 18.51
N LEU A 200 4.39 1.99 19.55
CA LEU A 200 3.18 2.59 20.10
C LEU A 200 3.35 2.75 21.61
N SER A 201 3.07 3.94 22.11
CA SER A 201 2.92 4.17 23.54
C SER A 201 1.45 4.32 23.88
N GLN A 202 1.04 3.69 24.94
CA GLN A 202 -0.30 3.85 25.50
C GLN A 202 -0.47 5.30 25.95
N ARG A 203 -1.68 5.84 25.82
CA ARG A 203 -1.98 7.16 26.35
C ARG A 203 -2.29 7.01 27.85
N ALA A 204 -1.53 7.71 28.70
CA ALA A 204 -1.87 7.82 30.11
C ALA A 204 -3.26 8.47 30.23
N PHE A 205 -4.17 7.80 30.90
CA PHE A 205 -5.40 8.41 31.37
C PHE A 205 -5.10 8.89 32.79
N ASP A 206 -5.05 10.22 32.96
CA ASP A 206 -5.07 10.88 34.27
C ASP A 206 -6.43 10.70 34.94
#